data_8b905ade6e4c9e05157394b387c0a3c3
#
_entry.id   8b905ade6e4c9e05157394b387c0a3c3
#
_cell.length_a   1.000
_cell.length_b   1.000
_cell.length_c   1.000
_cell.angle_alpha   90.00
_cell.angle_beta   90.00
_cell.angle_gamma   90.00
#
_symmetry.space_group_name_H-M   'P 1'
#
loop_
_entity.id
_entity.type
_entity.pdbx_description
1 polymer ?
#
loop_
_entity_poly.entity_id
_entity_poly.type
_entity_poly.pdbx_seq_one_letter_code
_entity_poly.pdbx_strand_id
1 'polypeptide(L)'
;MLVQLDRMKKEYDGFSLELNMEIPENQVTGLIGANGAGKSTTFKLMLGLIRPDEGNVEIFGRNAAEMGAEDKQKIGAAFSDSGFSEYLKVQQLIPIMSRFYPDFQEEEFRGRCERFKIPLNKQIKEFST
;
A
#
# COMPACT_ATOMS: atom_id res chain seq x y z
N MET A 1 -18.49 -4.86 -1.34
CA MET A 1 -17.19 -5.17 -0.76
C MET A 1 -16.10 -4.27 -1.33
N LEU A 2 -15.24 -3.75 -0.49
CA LEU A 2 -14.12 -2.92 -0.94
C LEU A 2 -13.07 -3.75 -1.67
N VAL A 3 -12.69 -4.89 -1.09
CA VAL A 3 -11.74 -5.82 -1.67
C VAL A 3 -12.32 -7.24 -1.57
N GLN A 4 -12.17 -8.00 -2.64
CA GLN A 4 -12.61 -9.39 -2.67
C GLN A 4 -11.56 -10.26 -3.36
N LEU A 5 -11.13 -11.31 -2.66
CA LEU A 5 -10.28 -12.36 -3.19
C LEU A 5 -11.13 -13.62 -3.32
N ASP A 6 -11.34 -14.08 -4.55
CA ASP A 6 -12.16 -15.24 -4.84
C ASP A 6 -11.31 -16.35 -5.43
N ARG A 7 -11.17 -17.45 -4.70
CA ARG A 7 -10.38 -18.63 -5.08
C ARG A 7 -8.99 -18.26 -5.58
N MET A 8 -8.41 -17.24 -4.96
CA MET A 8 -7.11 -16.71 -5.34
C MET A 8 -6.02 -17.71 -4.97
N LYS A 9 -5.14 -17.99 -5.92
CA LYS A 9 -3.99 -18.85 -5.72
C LYS A 9 -2.73 -18.19 -6.25
N LYS A 10 -1.67 -18.25 -5.47
CA LYS A 10 -0.34 -17.80 -5.88
C LYS A 10 0.70 -18.82 -5.44
N GLU A 11 1.49 -19.29 -6.40
CA GLU A 11 2.53 -20.29 -6.15
C GLU A 11 3.91 -19.69 -6.35
N TYR A 12 4.79 -20.02 -5.43
CA TYR A 12 6.22 -19.80 -5.51
C TYR A 12 6.94 -21.10 -5.20
N ASP A 13 8.22 -21.20 -5.50
CA ASP A 13 9.03 -22.36 -5.11
C ASP A 13 8.95 -22.56 -3.58
N GLY A 14 8.43 -23.73 -3.19
CA GLY A 14 8.29 -24.09 -1.79
C GLY A 14 7.18 -23.37 -1.02
N PHE A 15 6.34 -22.58 -1.70
CA PHE A 15 5.26 -21.85 -1.05
C PHE A 15 4.05 -21.72 -1.97
N SER A 16 2.88 -22.02 -1.41
CA SER A 16 1.60 -21.84 -2.11
C SER A 16 0.62 -21.12 -1.20
N LEU A 17 -0.05 -20.11 -1.75
CA LEU A 17 -1.04 -19.32 -1.05
C LEU A 17 -2.39 -19.47 -1.74
N GLU A 18 -3.41 -19.91 -0.99
CA GLU A 18 -4.79 -19.97 -1.45
C GLU A 18 -5.65 -19.18 -0.47
N LEU A 19 -6.44 -18.26 -1.00
CA LEU A 19 -7.28 -17.39 -0.16
C LEU A 19 -8.64 -17.11 -0.76
N ASN A 20 -9.63 -17.12 0.13
CA ASN A 20 -10.90 -16.45 -0.07
C ASN A 20 -11.03 -15.41 1.02
N MET A 21 -11.21 -14.15 0.67
CA MET A 21 -11.27 -13.07 1.64
C MET A 21 -12.11 -11.93 1.12
N GLU A 22 -12.84 -11.30 2.02
CA GLU A 22 -13.61 -10.10 1.73
C GLU A 22 -13.25 -9.03 2.74
N ILE A 23 -13.03 -7.81 2.24
CA ILE A 23 -12.80 -6.65 3.09
C ILE A 23 -13.97 -5.69 2.87
N PRO A 24 -14.80 -5.48 3.90
CA PRO A 24 -15.93 -4.56 3.80
C PRO A 24 -15.48 -3.11 3.82
N GLU A 25 -16.34 -2.24 3.31
CA GLU A 25 -16.14 -0.80 3.35
C GLU A 25 -16.31 -0.25 4.77
N ASN A 26 -15.70 0.91 5.01
CA ASN A 26 -15.86 1.67 6.25
C ASN A 26 -15.49 0.93 7.53
N GLN A 27 -14.54 0.01 7.43
CA GLN A 27 -14.05 -0.78 8.56
C GLN A 27 -12.53 -0.89 8.51
N VAL A 28 -11.95 -1.14 9.68
CA VAL A 28 -10.54 -1.54 9.77
C VAL A 28 -10.48 -3.05 9.84
N THR A 29 -9.75 -3.66 8.93
CA THR A 29 -9.56 -5.10 8.87
C THR A 29 -8.11 -5.44 9.20
N GLY A 30 -7.91 -6.34 10.16
CA GLY A 30 -6.58 -6.82 10.53
C GLY A 30 -6.25 -8.14 9.82
N LEU A 31 -5.05 -8.22 9.25
CA LEU A 31 -4.53 -9.46 8.68
C LEU A 31 -3.43 -10.00 9.59
N ILE A 32 -3.70 -11.14 10.19
CA ILE A 32 -2.84 -11.75 11.20
C ILE A 32 -2.26 -13.05 10.66
N GLY A 33 -1.01 -13.30 10.94
CA GLY A 33 -0.33 -14.53 10.59
C GLY A 33 1.15 -14.49 10.95
N ALA A 34 1.77 -15.64 11.04
CA ALA A 34 3.20 -15.75 11.28
C ALA A 34 3.98 -15.20 10.07
N ASN A 35 5.26 -14.89 10.27
CA ASN A 35 6.15 -14.52 9.18
C ASN A 35 6.24 -15.69 8.18
N GLY A 36 6.11 -15.38 6.90
CA GLY A 36 6.09 -16.41 5.86
C GLY A 36 4.72 -17.02 5.59
N ALA A 37 3.66 -16.57 6.28
CA ALA A 37 2.29 -17.07 6.06
C ALA A 37 1.61 -16.48 4.80
N GLY A 38 2.24 -15.51 4.13
CA GLY A 38 1.70 -14.92 2.90
C GLY A 38 1.05 -13.54 3.07
N LYS A 39 1.23 -12.87 4.21
CA LYS A 39 0.66 -11.53 4.42
C LYS A 39 1.14 -10.52 3.40
N SER A 40 2.45 -10.45 3.17
CA SER A 40 3.04 -9.53 2.19
C SER A 40 2.58 -9.84 0.78
N THR A 41 2.50 -11.12 0.43
CA THR A 41 2.00 -11.57 -0.88
C THR A 41 0.54 -11.15 -1.06
N THR A 42 -0.27 -11.30 -0.02
CA THR A 42 -1.68 -10.89 -0.03
C THR A 42 -1.82 -9.39 -0.29
N PHE A 43 -1.03 -8.55 0.39
CA PHE A 43 -1.03 -7.11 0.15
C PHE A 43 -0.63 -6.76 -1.27
N LYS A 44 0.40 -7.39 -1.81
CA LYS A 44 0.83 -7.16 -3.19
C LYS A 44 -0.23 -7.53 -4.21
N LEU A 45 -0.96 -8.62 -3.96
CA LEU A 45 -2.09 -9.03 -4.79
C LEU A 45 -3.24 -8.02 -4.73
N MET A 46 -3.58 -7.55 -3.54
CA MET A 46 -4.63 -6.54 -3.37
C MET A 46 -4.28 -5.22 -4.05
N LEU A 47 -3.02 -4.84 -4.05
CA LEU A 47 -2.55 -3.61 -4.70
C LEU A 47 -2.30 -3.75 -6.21
N GLY A 48 -2.48 -4.96 -6.76
CA GLY A 48 -2.23 -5.19 -8.17
C GLY A 48 -0.76 -5.19 -8.56
N LEU A 49 0.16 -5.31 -7.59
CA LEU A 49 1.60 -5.33 -7.84
C LEU A 49 2.08 -6.67 -8.39
N ILE A 50 1.36 -7.73 -8.08
CA ILE A 50 1.58 -9.07 -8.63
C ILE A 50 0.24 -9.65 -9.05
N ARG A 51 0.26 -10.63 -9.94
CA ARG A 51 -0.95 -11.29 -10.43
C ARG A 51 -1.13 -12.65 -9.76
N PRO A 52 -2.38 -13.07 -9.48
CA PRO A 52 -2.63 -14.41 -9.03
C PRO A 52 -2.39 -15.41 -10.16
N ASP A 53 -2.03 -16.64 -9.81
CA ASP A 53 -1.92 -17.74 -10.78
C ASP A 53 -3.30 -18.30 -11.12
N GLU A 54 -4.20 -18.32 -10.14
CA GLU A 54 -5.59 -18.69 -10.31
C GLU A 54 -6.48 -17.79 -9.49
N GLY A 55 -7.76 -17.72 -9.85
CA GLY A 55 -8.75 -16.95 -9.15
C GLY A 55 -8.72 -15.47 -9.49
N ASN A 56 -9.39 -14.68 -8.69
CA ASN A 56 -9.60 -13.28 -8.98
C ASN A 56 -9.40 -12.40 -7.73
N VAL A 57 -8.86 -11.22 -7.96
CA VAL A 57 -8.72 -10.18 -6.94
C VAL A 57 -9.42 -8.93 -7.44
N GLU A 58 -10.42 -8.47 -6.71
CA GLU A 58 -11.15 -7.25 -7.04
C GLU A 58 -10.95 -6.20 -5.96
N ILE A 59 -10.80 -4.97 -6.39
CA ILE A 59 -10.77 -3.80 -5.54
C ILE A 59 -11.63 -2.70 -6.17
N PHE A 60 -12.48 -2.08 -5.37
CA PHE A 60 -13.48 -1.12 -5.86
C PHE A 60 -14.37 -1.68 -6.99
N GLY A 61 -14.65 -2.99 -6.97
CA GLY A 61 -15.44 -3.65 -7.99
C GLY A 61 -14.73 -3.91 -9.31
N ARG A 62 -13.42 -3.71 -9.39
CA ARG A 62 -12.61 -3.95 -10.58
C ARG A 62 -11.49 -4.94 -10.30
N ASN A 63 -11.07 -5.65 -11.32
CA ASN A 63 -9.90 -6.52 -11.21
C ASN A 63 -8.67 -5.71 -10.84
N ALA A 64 -7.98 -6.11 -9.76
CA ALA A 64 -6.82 -5.37 -9.26
C ALA A 64 -5.71 -5.22 -10.29
N ALA A 65 -5.54 -6.21 -11.19
CA ALA A 65 -4.53 -6.16 -12.24
C ALA A 65 -4.86 -5.13 -13.34
N GLU A 66 -6.11 -4.69 -13.42
CA GLU A 66 -6.58 -3.74 -14.42
C GLU A 66 -6.74 -2.31 -13.88
N MET A 67 -6.34 -2.06 -12.65
CA MET A 67 -6.41 -0.72 -12.07
C MET A 67 -5.52 0.26 -12.81
N GLY A 68 -6.12 1.38 -13.21
CA GLY A 68 -5.40 2.50 -13.78
C GLY A 68 -4.90 3.48 -12.72
N ALA A 69 -4.26 4.57 -13.19
CA ALA A 69 -3.74 5.61 -12.32
C ALA A 69 -4.82 6.25 -11.45
N GLU A 70 -6.02 6.46 -11.99
CA GLU A 70 -7.14 7.05 -11.24
C GLU A 70 -7.56 6.18 -10.06
N ASP A 71 -7.64 4.86 -10.27
CA ASP A 71 -8.00 3.93 -9.20
C ASP A 71 -6.92 3.89 -8.13
N LYS A 72 -5.66 3.88 -8.53
CA LYS A 72 -4.52 3.84 -7.60
C LYS A 72 -4.38 5.10 -6.76
N GLN A 73 -4.85 6.24 -7.24
CA GLN A 73 -4.85 7.47 -6.46
C GLN A 73 -5.78 7.41 -5.23
N LYS A 74 -6.75 6.51 -5.24
CA LYS A 74 -7.67 6.31 -4.11
C LYS A 74 -7.10 5.39 -3.04
N ILE A 75 -5.91 4.84 -3.26
CA ILE A 75 -5.28 3.86 -2.38
C ILE A 75 -4.02 4.47 -1.78
N GLY A 76 -3.91 4.39 -0.45
CA GLY A 76 -2.66 4.68 0.24
C GLY A 76 -2.06 3.38 0.76
N ALA A 77 -0.76 3.19 0.57
CA ALA A 77 -0.06 2.03 1.08
C ALA A 77 1.20 2.46 1.84
N ALA A 78 1.39 1.89 3.02
CA ALA A 78 2.58 2.11 3.82
C ALA A 78 3.26 0.77 4.05
N PHE A 79 4.49 0.65 3.59
CA PHE A 79 5.30 -0.55 3.75
C PHE A 79 6.37 -0.34 4.83
N SER A 80 7.10 -1.40 5.17
CA SER A 80 8.19 -1.31 6.15
C SER A 80 9.32 -0.38 5.71
N ASP A 81 9.52 -0.19 4.41
CA ASP A 81 10.33 0.90 3.88
C ASP A 81 9.45 1.89 3.10
N SER A 82 9.93 3.11 2.93
CA SER A 82 9.13 4.17 2.29
C SER A 82 9.11 4.09 0.76
N GLY A 83 10.02 3.33 0.17
CA GLY A 83 10.23 3.34 -1.28
C GLY A 83 10.93 4.58 -1.81
N PHE A 84 11.16 5.57 -0.97
CA PHE A 84 11.93 6.77 -1.32
C PHE A 84 13.39 6.61 -0.94
N SER A 85 14.26 7.38 -1.60
CA SER A 85 15.67 7.42 -1.20
C SER A 85 15.79 7.89 0.25
N GLU A 86 16.57 7.17 1.04
CA GLU A 86 16.79 7.51 2.44
C GLU A 86 17.57 8.83 2.63
N TYR A 87 18.20 9.33 1.58
CA TYR A 87 18.95 10.58 1.60
C TYR A 87 18.08 11.81 1.32
N LEU A 88 16.82 11.64 0.94
CA LEU A 88 15.90 12.75 0.77
C LEU A 88 15.51 13.33 2.13
N LYS A 89 15.40 14.65 2.19
CA LYS A 89 14.79 15.32 3.33
C LYS A 89 13.27 15.18 3.26
N VAL A 90 12.61 15.17 4.39
CA VAL A 90 11.14 15.04 4.44
C VAL A 90 10.46 16.12 3.58
N GLN A 91 10.94 17.36 3.63
CA GLN A 91 10.39 18.45 2.82
C GLN A 91 10.49 18.21 1.30
N GLN A 92 11.44 17.40 0.85
CA GLN A 92 11.60 17.08 -0.57
C GLN A 92 10.55 16.10 -1.08
N LEU A 93 9.81 15.45 -0.18
CA LEU A 93 8.69 14.59 -0.55
C LEU A 93 7.49 15.41 -1.02
N ILE A 94 7.35 16.65 -0.58
CA ILE A 94 6.20 17.49 -0.90
C ILE A 94 6.04 17.71 -2.41
N PRO A 95 7.06 18.19 -3.15
CA PRO A 95 6.91 18.34 -4.60
C PRO A 95 6.73 17.02 -5.32
N ILE A 96 7.31 15.93 -4.83
CA ILE A 96 7.16 14.60 -5.41
C ILE A 96 5.71 14.14 -5.26
N MET A 97 5.16 14.20 -4.05
CA MET A 97 3.79 13.78 -3.79
C MET A 97 2.77 14.66 -4.52
N SER A 98 3.00 15.96 -4.57
CA SER A 98 2.13 16.90 -5.29
C SER A 98 2.07 16.59 -6.79
N ARG A 99 3.16 16.09 -7.35
CA ARG A 99 3.25 15.77 -8.77
C ARG A 99 2.51 14.48 -9.13
N PHE A 100 2.61 13.46 -8.26
CA PHE A 100 1.99 12.16 -8.51
C PHE A 100 0.53 12.09 -8.06
N TYR A 101 0.16 12.89 -7.07
CA TYR A 101 -1.18 12.88 -6.47
C TYR A 101 -1.77 14.28 -6.53
N PRO A 102 -2.64 14.57 -7.52
CA PRO A 102 -3.24 15.91 -7.65
C PRO A 102 -3.98 16.40 -6.42
N ASP A 103 -4.56 15.47 -5.65
CA ASP A 103 -5.31 15.80 -4.43
C ASP A 103 -4.44 15.86 -3.18
N PHE A 104 -3.12 15.76 -3.33
CA PHE A 104 -2.21 15.88 -2.20
C PHE A 104 -2.29 17.29 -1.58
N GLN A 105 -2.48 17.33 -0.27
CA GLN A 105 -2.61 18.57 0.49
C GLN A 105 -1.35 18.86 1.28
N GLU A 106 -0.56 19.81 0.80
CA GLU A 106 0.71 20.17 1.41
C GLU A 106 0.54 20.67 2.85
N GLU A 107 -0.46 21.50 3.10
CA GLU A 107 -0.69 22.06 4.44
C GLU A 107 -1.04 20.97 5.45
N GLU A 108 -1.84 20.01 5.04
CA GLU A 108 -2.18 18.87 5.90
C GLU A 108 -0.94 18.01 6.18
N PHE A 109 -0.12 17.75 5.18
CA PHE A 109 1.13 17.02 5.35
C PHE A 109 2.06 17.73 6.33
N ARG A 110 2.25 19.04 6.17
CA ARG A 110 3.07 19.85 7.08
C ARG A 110 2.52 19.84 8.50
N GLY A 111 1.20 19.97 8.65
CA GLY A 111 0.53 19.92 9.94
C GLY A 111 0.72 18.59 10.65
N ARG A 112 0.65 17.49 9.92
CA ARG A 112 0.89 16.15 10.47
C ARG A 112 2.33 15.94 10.88
N CYS A 113 3.29 16.45 10.08
CA CYS A 113 4.70 16.42 10.46
C CYS A 113 4.95 17.19 11.76
N GLU A 114 4.34 18.34 11.92
CA GLU A 114 4.44 19.11 13.14
C GLU A 114 3.83 18.35 14.33
N ARG A 115 2.64 17.81 14.15
CA ARG A 115 1.94 17.02 15.17
C ARG A 115 2.74 15.84 15.67
N PHE A 116 3.39 15.11 14.76
CA PHE A 116 4.19 13.95 15.09
C PHE A 116 5.65 14.28 15.35
N LYS A 117 6.00 15.56 15.39
CA LYS A 117 7.37 16.04 15.65
C LYS A 117 8.37 15.49 14.65
N ILE A 118 8.00 15.50 13.38
CA ILE A 118 8.86 15.08 12.27
C ILE A 118 9.48 16.34 11.66
N PRO A 119 10.80 16.58 11.83
CA PRO A 119 11.45 17.74 11.24
C PRO A 119 11.50 17.64 9.72
N LEU A 120 11.02 18.66 9.02
CA LEU A 120 10.99 18.69 7.56
C LEU A 120 12.38 18.76 6.93
N ASN A 121 13.36 19.25 7.65
CA ASN A 121 14.72 19.43 7.16
C ASN A 121 15.64 18.21 7.41
N LYS A 122 15.13 17.16 8.04
CA LYS A 122 15.90 15.94 8.26
C LYS A 122 15.74 14.96 7.09
N GLN A 123 16.81 14.22 6.81
CA GLN A 123 16.78 13.15 5.85
C GLN A 123 16.04 11.93 6.40
N ILE A 124 15.40 11.17 5.52
CA ILE A 124 14.62 9.97 5.91
C ILE A 124 15.50 8.98 6.70
N LYS A 125 16.78 8.82 6.32
CA LYS A 125 17.70 7.93 7.02
C LYS A 125 17.94 8.28 8.49
N GLU A 126 17.65 9.50 8.90
CA GLU A 126 17.84 9.96 10.28
C GLU A 126 16.71 9.53 11.23
N PHE A 127 15.64 8.94 10.68
CA PHE A 127 14.56 8.42 11.50
C PHE A 127 14.77 6.93 11.78
N SER A 128 14.60 6.55 13.04
CA SER A 128 14.69 5.14 13.43
C SER A 128 13.44 4.38 12.97
N THR A 129 13.65 3.18 12.57
CA THR A 129 12.57 2.26 12.22
C THR A 129 12.03 1.56 13.45
#